data_57f07ff8145c8f8854a7b50aa1864f2b
#
_entry.id   57f07ff8145c8f8854a7b50aa1864f2b
#
_cell.length_a   1.000
_cell.length_b   1.000
_cell.length_c   1.000
_cell.angle_alpha   90.00
_cell.angle_beta   90.00
_cell.angle_gamma   90.00
#
_symmetry.space_group_name_H-M   'P 1'
#
loop_
_entity.id
_entity.type
_entity.pdbx_description
1 polymer ?
#
loop_
_entity_poly.entity_id
_entity_poly.type
_entity_poly.pdbx_seq_one_letter_code
_entity_poly.pdbx_strand_id
1 'polypeptide(L)'
;MSFSDKLAASRKELGFTQQQMADKIGMHVSQYKRYESGTSQPTIDVFRRIALALNVSADMLLFEPDERGPDERLKLQFEAISQLDEKERETVETVISSILHMHDAKRWTTKGS
;
A
#
# COMPACT_ATOMS: atom_id res chain seq x y z
N MET A 1 -9.54 11.06 1.50
CA MET A 1 -10.07 10.04 2.43
C MET A 1 -9.24 10.03 3.71
N SER A 2 -9.91 9.99 4.85
CA SER A 2 -9.22 9.89 6.14
C SER A 2 -8.66 8.48 6.37
N PHE A 3 -7.84 8.35 7.41
CA PHE A 3 -7.36 7.02 7.83
C PHE A 3 -8.52 6.07 8.11
N SER A 4 -9.56 6.55 8.81
CA SER A 4 -10.74 5.75 9.13
C SER A 4 -11.43 5.21 7.88
N ASP A 5 -11.58 6.05 6.87
CA ASP A 5 -12.21 5.67 5.62
C ASP A 5 -11.36 4.64 4.86
N LYS A 6 -10.06 4.85 4.83
CA LYS A 6 -9.14 3.93 4.16
C LYS A 6 -9.09 2.57 4.85
N LEU A 7 -9.13 2.59 6.18
CA LEU A 7 -9.16 1.36 6.97
C LEU A 7 -10.40 0.54 6.64
N ALA A 8 -11.57 1.15 6.67
CA ALA A 8 -12.83 0.48 6.35
C ALA A 8 -12.85 -0.04 4.91
N ALA A 9 -12.40 0.78 3.96
CA ALA A 9 -12.35 0.40 2.55
C ALA A 9 -11.43 -0.80 2.33
N SER A 10 -10.24 -0.78 2.91
CA SER A 10 -9.26 -1.88 2.76
C SER A 10 -9.78 -3.18 3.38
N ARG A 11 -10.42 -3.09 4.53
CA ARG A 11 -11.03 -4.25 5.17
C ARG A 11 -12.11 -4.86 4.28
N LYS A 12 -12.98 -4.03 3.73
CA LYS A 12 -14.07 -4.47 2.86
C LYS A 12 -13.57 -5.11 1.57
N GLU A 13 -12.52 -4.56 1.00
CA GLU A 13 -11.89 -5.14 -0.20
C GLU A 13 -11.41 -6.57 0.04
N LEU A 14 -10.91 -6.86 1.23
CA LEU A 14 -10.46 -8.20 1.59
C LEU A 14 -11.62 -9.11 2.03
N GLY A 15 -12.83 -8.58 2.14
CA GLY A 15 -13.99 -9.35 2.52
C GLY A 15 -14.09 -9.66 3.99
N PHE A 16 -13.36 -8.95 4.86
CA PHE A 16 -13.40 -9.16 6.29
C PHE A 16 -14.52 -8.35 6.94
N THR A 17 -15.19 -8.99 7.94
CA THR A 17 -16.05 -8.25 8.84
C THR A 17 -15.20 -7.49 9.87
N GLN A 18 -15.81 -6.54 10.56
CA GLN A 18 -15.10 -5.82 11.64
C GLN A 18 -14.62 -6.79 12.72
N GLN A 19 -15.43 -7.79 13.06
CA GLN A 19 -15.03 -8.82 14.03
C GLN A 19 -13.83 -9.62 13.56
N GLN A 20 -13.82 -10.05 12.30
CA GLN A 20 -12.71 -10.80 11.73
C GLN A 20 -11.43 -9.98 11.74
N MET A 21 -11.53 -8.70 11.40
CA MET A 21 -10.38 -7.82 11.41
C MET A 21 -9.85 -7.60 12.84
N ALA A 22 -10.74 -7.37 13.80
CA ALA A 22 -10.37 -7.24 15.21
C ALA A 22 -9.64 -8.49 15.70
N ASP A 23 -10.16 -9.67 15.35
CA ASP A 23 -9.53 -10.94 15.72
C ASP A 23 -8.12 -11.06 15.13
N LYS A 24 -7.95 -10.66 13.87
CA LYS A 24 -6.65 -10.71 13.19
C LYS A 24 -5.59 -9.86 13.87
N ILE A 25 -5.97 -8.70 14.37
CA ILE A 25 -5.04 -7.78 15.04
C ILE A 25 -5.01 -7.96 16.55
N GLY A 26 -5.80 -8.91 17.09
CA GLY A 26 -5.75 -9.28 18.49
C GLY A 26 -6.36 -8.26 19.43
N MET A 27 -7.52 -7.70 19.10
CA MET A 27 -8.19 -6.71 19.96
C MET A 27 -9.70 -6.92 19.95
N HIS A 28 -10.39 -6.23 20.88
CA HIS A 28 -11.83 -6.24 20.92
C HIS A 28 -12.44 -5.47 19.75
N VAL A 29 -13.51 -6.02 19.19
CA VAL A 29 -14.21 -5.39 18.06
C VAL A 29 -14.74 -4.00 18.42
N SER A 30 -15.15 -3.78 19.66
CA SER A 30 -15.66 -2.47 20.09
C SER A 30 -14.58 -1.39 19.96
N GLN A 31 -13.34 -1.70 20.28
CA GLN A 31 -12.22 -0.78 20.11
C GLN A 31 -11.85 -0.60 18.65
N TYR A 32 -11.84 -1.69 17.89
CA TYR A 32 -11.58 -1.62 16.46
C TYR A 32 -12.60 -0.73 15.73
N LYS A 33 -13.88 -0.87 16.09
CA LYS A 33 -14.94 -0.03 15.52
C LYS A 33 -14.68 1.46 15.70
N ARG A 34 -14.07 1.86 16.81
CA ARG A 34 -13.71 3.26 17.05
C ARG A 34 -12.67 3.77 16.07
N TYR A 35 -11.78 2.91 15.60
CA TYR A 35 -10.81 3.28 14.57
C TYR A 35 -11.51 3.55 13.24
N GLU A 36 -12.49 2.74 12.86
CA GLU A 36 -13.24 2.95 11.61
C GLU A 36 -14.20 4.13 11.70
N SER A 37 -14.72 4.42 12.88
CA SER A 37 -15.60 5.58 13.07
C SER A 37 -14.85 6.91 13.23
N GLY A 38 -13.55 6.84 13.43
CA GLY A 38 -12.71 8.03 13.62
C GLY A 38 -12.76 8.62 15.02
N THR A 39 -13.40 7.94 15.99
CA THR A 39 -13.48 8.41 17.38
C THR A 39 -12.22 8.11 18.17
N SER A 40 -11.36 7.23 17.69
CA SER A 40 -10.10 6.86 18.32
C SER A 40 -9.07 6.58 17.26
N GLN A 41 -7.80 6.79 17.58
CA GLN A 41 -6.69 6.47 16.70
C GLN A 41 -5.87 5.34 17.29
N PRO A 42 -5.36 4.42 16.46
CA PRO A 42 -4.53 3.33 16.96
C PRO A 42 -3.17 3.85 17.42
N THR A 43 -2.56 3.14 18.36
CA THR A 43 -1.16 3.33 18.68
C THR A 43 -0.31 2.88 17.48
N ILE A 44 0.95 3.26 17.49
CA ILE A 44 1.88 2.85 16.42
C ILE A 44 1.96 1.33 16.33
N ASP A 45 1.99 0.62 17.45
CA ASP A 45 2.02 -0.85 17.43
C ASP A 45 0.77 -1.45 16.82
N VAL A 46 -0.40 -0.97 17.18
CA VAL A 46 -1.66 -1.43 16.62
C VAL A 46 -1.74 -1.07 15.13
N PHE A 47 -1.31 0.12 14.76
CA PHE A 47 -1.26 0.57 13.36
C PHE A 47 -0.38 -0.38 12.53
N ARG A 48 0.77 -0.78 13.06
CA ARG A 48 1.66 -1.74 12.41
C ARG A 48 0.95 -3.07 12.19
N ARG A 49 0.22 -3.57 13.19
CA ARG A 49 -0.55 -4.83 13.06
C ARG A 49 -1.64 -4.72 12.01
N ILE A 50 -2.30 -3.56 11.94
CA ILE A 50 -3.34 -3.28 10.94
C ILE A 50 -2.73 -3.36 9.53
N ALA A 51 -1.63 -2.68 9.30
CA ALA A 51 -0.96 -2.67 8.01
C ALA A 51 -0.54 -4.08 7.58
N LEU A 52 -0.01 -4.86 8.50
CA LEU A 52 0.38 -6.25 8.23
C LEU A 52 -0.83 -7.13 7.92
N ALA A 53 -1.90 -6.99 8.69
CA ALA A 53 -3.13 -7.78 8.50
C ALA A 53 -3.81 -7.47 7.17
N LEU A 54 -3.79 -6.21 6.75
CA LEU A 54 -4.36 -5.79 5.48
C LEU A 54 -3.42 -6.00 4.30
N ASN A 55 -2.15 -6.28 4.58
CA ASN A 55 -1.09 -6.40 3.56
C ASN A 55 -1.01 -5.17 2.67
N VAL A 56 -1.05 -4.00 3.30
CA VAL A 56 -0.90 -2.71 2.62
C VAL A 56 0.24 -1.95 3.26
N SER A 57 0.79 -0.96 2.54
CA SER A 57 1.83 -0.12 3.10
C SER A 57 1.23 0.85 4.12
N ALA A 58 2.00 1.15 5.16
CA ALA A 58 1.62 2.16 6.15
C ALA A 58 1.40 3.51 5.47
N ASP A 59 2.19 3.81 4.45
CA ASP A 59 2.10 5.05 3.70
C ASP A 59 0.74 5.21 3.03
N MET A 60 0.21 4.13 2.44
CA MET A 60 -1.09 4.15 1.78
C MET A 60 -2.22 4.46 2.76
N LEU A 61 -2.09 4.00 4.00
CA LEU A 61 -3.10 4.26 5.04
C LEU A 61 -2.98 5.68 5.63
N LEU A 62 -1.77 6.24 5.70
CA LEU A 62 -1.52 7.52 6.36
C LEU A 62 -1.64 8.72 5.45
N PHE A 63 -1.22 8.60 4.19
CA PHE A 63 -1.07 9.75 3.30
C PHE A 63 -2.01 9.68 2.12
N GLU A 64 -2.47 10.85 1.69
CA GLU A 64 -3.17 10.97 0.42
C GLU A 64 -2.13 10.90 -0.72
N PRO A 65 -2.54 10.49 -1.93
CA PRO A 65 -1.59 10.32 -3.03
C PRO A 65 -0.78 11.58 -3.38
N ASP A 66 -1.31 12.76 -3.10
CA ASP A 66 -0.65 14.04 -3.42
C ASP A 66 0.21 14.58 -2.27
N GLU A 67 0.18 13.95 -1.10
CA GLU A 67 1.00 14.38 0.03
C GLU A 67 2.47 13.98 -0.10
N ARG A 68 2.76 13.04 -0.98
CA ARG A 68 4.13 12.61 -1.28
C ARG A 68 4.41 12.80 -2.76
N GLY A 69 5.67 13.11 -3.07
CA GLY A 69 6.11 13.24 -4.45
C GLY A 69 6.18 11.90 -5.18
N PRO A 70 6.26 11.93 -6.52
CA PRO A 70 6.34 10.71 -7.33
C PRO A 70 7.51 9.80 -6.97
N ASP A 71 8.66 10.39 -6.63
CA ASP A 71 9.86 9.62 -6.27
C ASP A 71 9.65 8.80 -5.00
N GLU A 72 8.95 9.35 -4.02
CA GLU A 72 8.64 8.65 -2.79
C GLU A 72 7.69 7.49 -3.02
N ARG A 73 6.68 7.68 -3.88
CA ARG A 73 5.77 6.60 -4.25
C ARG A 73 6.51 5.45 -4.92
N LEU A 74 7.40 5.78 -5.83
CA LEU A 74 8.18 4.77 -6.55
C LEU A 74 9.08 4.00 -5.60
N LYS A 75 9.70 4.68 -4.65
CA LYS A 75 10.53 4.06 -3.62
C LYS A 75 9.73 3.03 -2.82
N LEU A 76 8.52 3.39 -2.39
CA LEU A 76 7.66 2.49 -1.62
C LEU A 76 7.21 1.29 -2.46
N GLN A 77 6.98 1.49 -3.75
CA GLN A 77 6.66 0.40 -4.67
C GLN A 77 7.84 -0.57 -4.80
N PHE A 78 9.05 -0.06 -4.87
CA PHE A 78 10.24 -0.89 -4.90
C PHE A 78 10.40 -1.71 -3.61
N GLU A 79 10.13 -1.09 -2.47
CA GLU A 79 10.15 -1.80 -1.19
C GLU A 79 9.12 -2.93 -1.15
N ALA A 80 7.93 -2.69 -1.67
CA ALA A 80 6.89 -3.70 -1.76
C ALA A 80 7.27 -4.85 -2.70
N ILE A 81 7.96 -4.55 -3.80
CA ILE A 81 8.44 -5.55 -4.74
C ILE A 81 9.39 -6.54 -4.07
N SER A 82 10.16 -6.10 -3.08
CA SER A 82 11.08 -6.99 -2.35
C SER A 82 10.37 -8.12 -1.59
N GLN A 83 9.07 -7.98 -1.35
CA GLN A 83 8.25 -8.99 -0.66
C GLN A 83 7.68 -10.05 -1.62
N LEU A 84 7.80 -9.84 -2.91
CA LEU A 84 7.33 -10.78 -3.92
C LEU A 84 8.22 -12.01 -3.99
N ASP A 85 7.68 -13.13 -4.48
CA ASP A 85 8.51 -14.30 -4.73
C ASP A 85 9.43 -14.02 -5.91
N GLU A 86 10.40 -14.90 -6.12
CA GLU A 86 11.42 -14.71 -7.14
C GLU A 86 10.83 -14.58 -8.55
N LYS A 87 9.84 -15.40 -8.87
CA LYS A 87 9.20 -15.40 -10.19
C LYS A 87 8.41 -14.11 -10.43
N GLU A 88 7.65 -13.67 -9.44
CA GLU A 88 6.91 -12.42 -9.51
C GLU A 88 7.85 -11.23 -9.66
N ARG A 89 8.96 -11.25 -8.93
CA ARG A 89 9.96 -10.19 -8.99
C ARG A 89 10.62 -10.12 -10.36
N GLU A 90 10.97 -11.26 -10.95
CA GLU A 90 11.52 -11.32 -12.30
C GLU A 90 10.54 -10.74 -13.32
N THR A 91 9.25 -11.04 -13.18
CA THR A 91 8.20 -10.49 -14.06
C THR A 91 8.16 -8.98 -13.97
N VAL A 92 8.17 -8.43 -12.75
CA VAL A 92 8.18 -6.97 -12.53
C VAL A 92 9.43 -6.34 -13.15
N GLU A 93 10.60 -6.94 -12.93
CA GLU A 93 11.86 -6.44 -13.48
C GLU A 93 11.83 -6.41 -15.01
N THR A 94 11.26 -7.44 -15.62
CA THR A 94 11.12 -7.51 -17.08
C THR A 94 10.24 -6.38 -17.60
N VAL A 95 9.11 -6.12 -16.95
CA VAL A 95 8.20 -5.04 -17.34
C VAL A 95 8.89 -3.68 -17.21
N ILE A 96 9.54 -3.44 -16.08
CA ILE A 96 10.26 -2.18 -15.85
C ILE A 96 11.37 -1.98 -16.89
N SER A 97 12.18 -3.01 -17.13
CA SER A 97 13.27 -2.97 -18.12
C SER A 97 12.74 -2.68 -19.51
N SER A 98 11.61 -3.30 -19.89
CA SER A 98 10.98 -3.08 -21.19
C SER A 98 10.54 -1.64 -21.37
N ILE A 99 9.93 -1.06 -20.34
CA ILE A 99 9.47 0.34 -20.39
C ILE A 99 10.65 1.30 -20.49
N LEU A 100 11.70 1.06 -19.70
CA LEU A 100 12.89 1.89 -19.74
C LEU A 100 13.62 1.79 -21.08
N HIS A 101 13.69 0.60 -21.65
CA HIS A 101 14.29 0.38 -22.95
C HIS A 101 13.52 1.11 -24.05
N MET A 102 12.19 1.02 -24.03
CA MET A 102 11.32 1.75 -24.97
C MET A 102 11.53 3.26 -24.86
N HIS A 103 11.66 3.77 -23.65
CA HIS A 103 11.88 5.18 -23.41
C HIS A 103 13.23 5.62 -23.99
N ASP A 104 14.28 4.87 -23.78
CA ASP A 104 15.61 5.17 -24.31
C ASP A 104 15.62 5.15 -25.83
N ALA A 105 15.00 4.16 -26.44
CA ALA A 105 14.89 4.07 -27.90
C ALA A 105 14.16 5.28 -28.48
N LYS A 106 13.05 5.69 -27.83
CA LYS A 106 12.28 6.86 -28.22
C LYS A 106 13.08 8.14 -28.08
N ARG A 107 13.89 8.26 -27.02
CA ARG A 107 14.74 9.41 -26.77
C ARG A 107 15.82 9.55 -27.86
N TRP A 108 16.43 8.42 -28.24
CA TRP A 108 17.43 8.40 -29.31
C TRP A 108 16.82 8.80 -30.64
N THR A 109 15.65 8.30 -30.97
CA THR A 109 14.93 8.66 -32.18
C THR A 109 14.64 10.15 -32.25
N THR A 110 14.18 10.74 -31.12
CA THR A 110 13.90 12.16 -31.03
C THR A 110 15.16 13.01 -31.19
N LYS A 111 16.27 12.59 -30.60
CA LYS A 111 17.55 13.30 -30.68
C LYS A 111 18.21 13.18 -32.07
N GLY A 112 17.95 12.08 -32.76
CA GLY A 112 18.47 11.84 -34.09
C GLY A 112 17.78 12.63 -35.19
N SER A 113 16.66 13.25 -34.86
CA SER A 113 15.93 14.09 -35.80
C SER A 113 16.28 15.58 -35.57
#